data_4e8065ebe072a779720ac5dd0f6d53d0
#
_entry.id   4e8065ebe072a779720ac5dd0f6d53d0
#
_cell.length_a   1.000
_cell.length_b   1.000
_cell.length_c   1.000
_cell.angle_alpha   90.00
_cell.angle_beta   90.00
_cell.angle_gamma   90.00
#
_symmetry.space_group_name_H-M   'P 1'
#
loop_
_entity.id
_entity.type
_entity.pdbx_description
1 polymer ?
#
loop_
_entity_poly.entity_id
_entity_poly.type
_entity_poly.pdbx_seq_one_letter_code
_entity_poly.pdbx_strand_id
1 'polypeptide(L)'
;MKGLLTSVFGLVLVACGPNLDADQPKSPDDIVAEQEQLGAENEAKGHGRGSAPTGATEDEKKSEWDEDYAGLELRRAARSAETCPESVTEKSPKGKAHVSLTFANDGHVKDSSVASPYEDTAVGKCVLRAMGRAHVPAFSGSAVTVKKGLSW
;
A
#
# COMPACT_ATOMS: atom_id res chain seq x y z
N MET A 1 -60.15 8.72 -21.79
CA MET A 1 -60.21 7.38 -22.42
C MET A 1 -59.10 6.58 -21.75
N LYS A 2 -59.38 5.88 -20.79
CA LYS A 2 -59.57 4.43 -20.48
C LYS A 2 -58.54 3.54 -21.16
N GLY A 3 -57.65 2.93 -20.39
CA GLY A 3 -56.78 1.83 -20.77
C GLY A 3 -56.12 1.22 -19.54
N LEU A 4 -56.86 0.42 -18.78
CA LEU A 4 -56.35 -0.52 -17.77
C LEU A 4 -55.66 -1.67 -18.54
N LEU A 5 -54.43 -1.99 -18.14
CA LEU A 5 -53.80 -3.28 -18.44
C LEU A 5 -53.16 -3.80 -17.14
N THR A 6 -53.92 -4.68 -16.51
CA THR A 6 -53.54 -5.58 -15.42
C THR A 6 -52.59 -6.63 -15.97
N SER A 7 -51.34 -6.65 -15.56
CA SER A 7 -50.41 -7.76 -15.79
C SER A 7 -50.11 -8.42 -14.48
N VAL A 8 -50.66 -9.62 -14.30
CA VAL A 8 -50.39 -10.55 -13.22
C VAL A 8 -49.08 -11.23 -13.54
N PHE A 9 -48.05 -10.96 -12.75
CA PHE A 9 -46.80 -11.70 -12.87
C PHE A 9 -46.61 -12.58 -11.62
N GLY A 10 -46.55 -13.89 -11.92
CA GLY A 10 -46.48 -14.96 -10.94
C GLY A 10 -45.25 -14.94 -10.07
N LEU A 11 -45.51 -15.18 -8.80
CA LEU A 11 -44.55 -15.34 -7.73
C LEU A 11 -43.90 -16.73 -7.86
N VAL A 12 -42.66 -16.80 -8.34
CA VAL A 12 -41.83 -18.02 -8.21
C VAL A 12 -41.01 -17.89 -6.94
N LEU A 13 -41.45 -18.54 -5.87
CA LEU A 13 -40.68 -18.75 -4.67
C LEU A 13 -39.61 -19.82 -4.94
N VAL A 14 -38.39 -19.39 -5.26
CA VAL A 14 -37.22 -20.24 -5.16
C VAL A 14 -36.75 -20.16 -3.70
N ALA A 15 -37.08 -21.18 -2.94
CA ALA A 15 -36.58 -21.42 -1.61
C ALA A 15 -35.10 -21.89 -1.71
N CYS A 16 -34.15 -20.96 -1.80
CA CYS A 16 -32.77 -21.24 -1.42
C CYS A 16 -32.70 -21.06 0.08
N GLY A 17 -32.83 -22.17 0.84
CA GLY A 17 -32.52 -22.19 2.24
C GLY A 17 -31.05 -21.89 2.45
N PRO A 18 -30.68 -21.01 3.40
CA PRO A 18 -29.29 -20.86 3.79
C PRO A 18 -28.83 -22.17 4.43
N ASN A 19 -27.72 -22.70 3.93
CA ASN A 19 -27.04 -23.84 4.52
C ASN A 19 -26.41 -23.35 5.84
N LEU A 20 -27.11 -23.52 6.94
CA LEU A 20 -26.72 -23.06 8.28
C LEU A 20 -25.65 -23.95 8.96
N ASP A 21 -25.10 -24.92 8.22
CA ASP A 21 -24.09 -25.84 8.77
C ASP A 21 -22.64 -25.35 8.60
N ALA A 22 -22.42 -24.17 8.03
CA ALA A 22 -21.07 -23.65 7.77
C ALA A 22 -20.49 -22.77 8.90
N ASP A 23 -21.25 -22.52 9.97
CA ASP A 23 -20.86 -21.53 10.98
C ASP A 23 -20.80 -22.12 12.42
N GLN A 24 -20.43 -23.39 12.54
CA GLN A 24 -20.00 -23.89 13.84
C GLN A 24 -18.58 -23.40 14.10
N PRO A 25 -18.33 -22.72 15.23
CA PRO A 25 -16.96 -22.34 15.59
C PRO A 25 -16.15 -23.62 15.78
N LYS A 26 -15.12 -23.77 14.95
CA LYS A 26 -14.17 -24.90 15.04
C LYS A 26 -13.59 -24.93 16.44
N SER A 27 -13.49 -26.13 17.02
CA SER A 27 -12.86 -26.28 18.31
C SER A 27 -11.37 -25.91 18.25
N PRO A 28 -10.75 -25.49 19.36
CA PRO A 28 -9.32 -25.20 19.38
C PRO A 28 -8.46 -26.35 18.85
N ASP A 29 -8.88 -27.58 19.03
CA ASP A 29 -8.17 -28.78 18.59
C ASP A 29 -8.25 -28.94 17.06
N ASP A 30 -9.38 -28.58 16.44
CA ASP A 30 -9.56 -28.62 14.98
C ASP A 30 -8.68 -27.59 14.28
N ILE A 31 -8.47 -26.42 14.90
CA ILE A 31 -7.60 -25.34 14.36
C ILE A 31 -6.14 -25.79 14.39
N VAL A 32 -5.71 -26.48 15.43
CA VAL A 32 -4.33 -26.96 15.55
C VAL A 32 -4.04 -28.04 14.49
N ALA A 33 -4.96 -28.97 14.26
CA ALA A 33 -4.79 -30.00 13.25
C ALA A 33 -4.70 -29.45 11.82
N GLU A 34 -5.50 -28.41 11.52
CA GLU A 34 -5.45 -27.74 10.21
C GLU A 34 -4.14 -26.96 10.00
N GLN A 35 -3.60 -26.37 11.06
CA GLN A 35 -2.30 -25.69 10.99
C GLN A 35 -1.11 -26.65 10.80
N GLU A 36 -1.15 -27.84 11.43
CA GLU A 36 -0.11 -28.84 11.22
C GLU A 36 -0.11 -29.37 9.79
N GLN A 37 -1.27 -29.58 9.17
CA GLN A 37 -1.37 -30.00 7.78
C GLN A 37 -0.83 -28.94 6.81
N LEU A 38 -1.15 -27.66 7.02
CA LEU A 38 -0.62 -26.56 6.21
C LEU A 38 0.89 -26.39 6.38
N GLY A 39 1.42 -26.68 7.57
CA GLY A 39 2.86 -26.68 7.83
C GLY A 39 3.60 -27.75 7.03
N ALA A 40 3.07 -28.97 6.99
CA ALA A 40 3.68 -30.10 6.28
C ALA A 40 3.68 -29.93 4.74
N GLU A 41 2.62 -29.35 4.17
CA GLU A 41 2.57 -29.07 2.74
C GLU A 41 3.55 -27.97 2.31
N ASN A 42 3.80 -26.98 3.17
CA ASN A 42 4.76 -25.91 2.89
C ASN A 42 6.22 -26.39 2.94
N GLU A 43 6.53 -27.32 3.82
CA GLU A 43 7.88 -27.95 3.86
C GLU A 43 8.16 -28.79 2.62
N ALA A 44 7.14 -29.47 2.09
CA ALA A 44 7.28 -30.30 0.89
C ALA A 44 7.45 -29.46 -0.40
N LYS A 45 7.01 -28.19 -0.42
CA LYS A 45 7.14 -27.30 -1.57
C LYS A 45 8.42 -26.47 -1.61
N GLY A 46 9.35 -26.69 -0.69
CA GLY A 46 10.67 -26.09 -0.74
C GLY A 46 10.69 -24.56 -0.73
N HIS A 47 9.71 -23.91 -0.08
CA HIS A 47 9.80 -22.50 0.23
C HIS A 47 10.77 -22.36 1.41
N GLY A 48 12.06 -22.38 1.07
CA GLY A 48 13.11 -22.07 2.03
C GLY A 48 12.79 -20.77 2.73
N ARG A 49 12.69 -20.83 4.07
CA ARG A 49 12.87 -19.64 4.89
C ARG A 49 14.20 -19.06 4.44
N GLY A 50 14.12 -17.95 3.71
CA GLY A 50 15.28 -17.14 3.41
C GLY A 50 15.95 -16.81 4.73
N SER A 51 17.06 -17.49 5.03
CA SER A 51 18.00 -17.03 6.02
C SER A 51 18.27 -15.58 5.68
N ALA A 52 18.15 -14.70 6.66
CA ALA A 52 18.61 -13.33 6.51
C ALA A 52 20.01 -13.39 5.90
N PRO A 53 20.30 -12.68 4.81
CA PRO A 53 21.62 -12.67 4.21
C PRO A 53 22.57 -12.00 5.20
N THR A 54 23.26 -12.83 5.95
CA THR A 54 24.43 -12.43 6.73
C THR A 54 25.58 -12.41 5.73
N GLY A 55 25.96 -11.23 5.32
CA GLY A 55 27.10 -11.01 4.44
C GLY A 55 26.70 -10.41 3.11
N ALA A 56 26.49 -9.09 3.09
CA ALA A 56 26.59 -8.32 1.85
C ALA A 56 28.02 -8.47 1.33
N THR A 57 28.22 -9.31 0.33
CA THR A 57 29.39 -9.23 -0.54
C THR A 57 29.23 -7.97 -1.38
N GLU A 58 30.17 -7.06 -1.31
CA GLU A 58 30.16 -5.71 -1.89
C GLU A 58 30.16 -5.65 -3.44
N ASP A 59 29.78 -6.73 -4.10
CA ASP A 59 29.69 -6.86 -5.55
C ASP A 59 28.25 -7.10 -6.06
N GLU A 60 27.24 -6.67 -5.31
CA GLU A 60 25.89 -6.64 -5.84
C GLU A 60 25.82 -5.53 -6.91
N LYS A 61 25.94 -5.94 -8.17
CA LYS A 61 25.84 -5.07 -9.35
C LYS A 61 24.55 -4.27 -9.24
N LYS A 62 24.66 -3.04 -8.76
CA LYS A 62 23.53 -2.13 -8.64
C LYS A 62 22.82 -2.03 -9.98
N SER A 63 21.51 -2.25 -9.98
CA SER A 63 20.67 -2.15 -11.16
C SER A 63 20.59 -0.68 -11.64
N GLU A 64 20.10 -0.49 -12.83
CA GLU A 64 19.70 0.86 -13.26
C GLU A 64 18.50 1.34 -12.43
N TRP A 65 18.25 2.66 -12.47
CA TRP A 65 17.08 3.25 -11.83
C TRP A 65 15.78 2.61 -12.35
N ASP A 66 14.94 2.08 -11.44
CA ASP A 66 13.65 1.48 -11.74
C ASP A 66 12.53 2.51 -11.45
N GLU A 67 12.03 3.13 -12.51
CA GLU A 67 10.97 4.14 -12.42
C GLU A 67 9.63 3.54 -11.97
N ASP A 68 9.31 2.32 -12.37
CA ASP A 68 8.07 1.65 -12.01
C ASP A 68 8.03 1.31 -10.53
N TYR A 69 9.12 0.77 -10.01
CA TYR A 69 9.26 0.50 -8.59
C TYR A 69 9.20 1.80 -7.77
N ALA A 70 9.93 2.82 -8.18
CA ALA A 70 9.90 4.13 -7.53
C ALA A 70 8.48 4.71 -7.54
N GLY A 71 7.77 4.59 -8.65
CA GLY A 71 6.37 5.00 -8.78
C GLY A 71 5.44 4.26 -7.82
N LEU A 72 5.67 2.97 -7.56
CA LEU A 72 4.91 2.17 -6.60
C LEU A 72 5.16 2.65 -5.15
N GLU A 73 6.42 2.83 -4.77
CA GLU A 73 6.79 3.29 -3.43
C GLU A 73 6.30 4.72 -3.16
N LEU A 74 6.38 5.60 -4.17
CA LEU A 74 5.83 6.93 -4.05
C LEU A 74 4.30 6.95 -3.89
N ARG A 75 3.58 6.00 -4.49
CA ARG A 75 2.14 5.84 -4.24
C ARG A 75 1.85 5.38 -2.82
N ARG A 76 2.67 4.49 -2.25
CA ARG A 76 2.54 4.05 -0.85
C ARG A 76 2.79 5.21 0.13
N ALA A 77 3.88 5.93 -0.07
CA ALA A 77 4.22 7.10 0.74
C ALA A 77 3.15 8.19 0.65
N ALA A 78 2.60 8.42 -0.54
CA ALA A 78 1.54 9.38 -0.79
C ALA A 78 0.28 9.09 0.04
N ARG A 79 -0.16 7.83 0.13
CA ARG A 79 -1.32 7.45 0.97
C ARG A 79 -1.11 7.83 2.45
N SER A 80 0.10 7.66 2.96
CA SER A 80 0.42 8.10 4.32
C SER A 80 0.46 9.63 4.44
N ALA A 81 0.89 10.33 3.40
CA ALA A 81 0.93 11.79 3.37
C ALA A 81 -0.47 12.42 3.25
N GLU A 82 -1.41 11.75 2.59
CA GLU A 82 -2.81 12.21 2.43
C GLU A 82 -3.56 12.33 3.76
N THR A 83 -3.15 11.62 4.81
CA THR A 83 -3.74 11.74 6.15
C THR A 83 -3.17 12.90 6.97
N CYS A 84 -2.12 13.58 6.49
CA CYS A 84 -1.46 14.66 7.20
C CYS A 84 -2.37 15.83 7.55
N PRO A 85 -3.30 16.30 6.68
CA PRO A 85 -4.20 17.40 7.01
C PRO A 85 -5.11 17.12 8.19
N GLU A 86 -5.49 15.86 8.41
CA GLU A 86 -6.33 15.42 9.53
C GLU A 86 -5.54 15.24 10.82
N SER A 87 -4.24 14.98 10.70
CA SER A 87 -3.35 14.70 11.84
C SER A 87 -2.76 15.95 12.49
N VAL A 88 -2.93 17.13 11.88
CA VAL A 88 -2.42 18.39 12.41
C VAL A 88 -3.56 19.28 12.89
N THR A 89 -3.32 20.03 13.97
CA THR A 89 -4.32 20.93 14.56
C THR A 89 -4.40 22.29 13.86
N GLU A 90 -3.38 22.64 13.10
CA GLU A 90 -3.34 23.90 12.36
C GLU A 90 -4.22 23.81 11.10
N LYS A 91 -4.90 24.93 10.77
CA LYS A 91 -5.63 25.04 9.51
C LYS A 91 -4.65 24.96 8.34
N SER A 92 -4.79 23.91 7.56
CA SER A 92 -4.00 23.69 6.36
C SER A 92 -4.65 24.33 5.13
N PRO A 93 -3.86 24.84 4.19
CA PRO A 93 -4.37 25.15 2.87
C PRO A 93 -4.99 23.87 2.25
N LYS A 94 -6.12 24.05 1.56
CA LYS A 94 -6.73 22.95 0.80
C LYS A 94 -6.21 22.99 -0.65
N GLY A 95 -6.09 21.82 -1.27
CA GLY A 95 -5.74 21.76 -2.68
C GLY A 95 -4.68 20.71 -3.01
N LYS A 96 -3.78 21.07 -3.92
CA LYS A 96 -2.71 20.17 -4.37
C LYS A 96 -1.36 20.64 -3.83
N ALA A 97 -0.60 19.70 -3.27
CA ALA A 97 0.80 19.92 -2.94
C ALA A 97 1.70 19.21 -3.95
N HIS A 98 2.82 19.79 -4.26
CA HIS A 98 3.87 19.18 -5.08
C HIS A 98 5.09 18.92 -4.21
N VAL A 99 5.48 17.65 -4.13
CA VAL A 99 6.65 17.20 -3.37
C VAL A 99 7.74 16.80 -4.36
N SER A 100 8.96 17.24 -4.09
CA SER A 100 10.17 16.79 -4.80
C SER A 100 10.99 15.94 -3.85
N LEU A 101 11.42 14.76 -4.30
CA LEU A 101 12.23 13.82 -3.55
C LEU A 101 13.47 13.48 -4.35
N THR A 102 14.63 13.55 -3.73
CA THR A 102 15.90 13.15 -4.35
C THR A 102 16.38 11.86 -3.69
N PHE A 103 16.44 10.78 -4.45
CA PHE A 103 16.98 9.50 -4.02
C PHE A 103 18.48 9.46 -4.26
N ALA A 104 19.22 9.05 -3.23
CA ALA A 104 20.61 8.68 -3.39
C ALA A 104 20.74 7.28 -4.01
N ASN A 105 21.90 6.94 -4.51
CA ASN A 105 22.16 5.66 -5.18
C ASN A 105 22.12 4.43 -4.25
N ASP A 106 21.98 4.63 -2.95
CA ASP A 106 21.68 3.59 -1.95
C ASP A 106 20.19 3.30 -1.80
N GLY A 107 19.32 4.04 -2.54
CA GLY A 107 17.88 3.89 -2.56
C GLY A 107 17.13 4.71 -1.50
N HIS A 108 17.83 5.43 -0.62
CA HIS A 108 17.20 6.27 0.39
C HIS A 108 16.92 7.68 -0.13
N VAL A 109 15.89 8.32 0.43
CA VAL A 109 15.61 9.74 0.18
C VAL A 109 16.68 10.58 0.88
N LYS A 110 17.53 11.24 0.08
CA LYS A 110 18.58 12.13 0.55
C LYS A 110 18.05 13.53 0.84
N ASP A 111 17.10 13.99 0.03
CA ASP A 111 16.57 15.33 0.13
C ASP A 111 15.10 15.34 -0.26
N SER A 112 14.31 16.22 0.40
CA SER A 112 12.88 16.34 0.15
C SER A 112 12.40 17.77 0.36
N SER A 113 11.55 18.23 -0.53
CA SER A 113 10.94 19.56 -0.44
C SER A 113 9.47 19.52 -0.86
N VAL A 114 8.67 20.41 -0.30
CA VAL A 114 7.28 20.62 -0.70
C VAL A 114 7.11 22.06 -1.17
N ALA A 115 6.36 22.23 -2.25
CA ALA A 115 6.15 23.56 -2.82
C ALA A 115 5.18 24.41 -1.97
N SER A 116 5.33 25.75 -2.10
CA SER A 116 4.35 26.70 -1.56
C SER A 116 2.91 26.34 -2.02
N PRO A 117 1.88 26.51 -1.17
CA PRO A 117 1.90 27.21 0.14
C PRO A 117 2.17 26.31 1.36
N TYR A 118 2.70 25.10 1.17
CA TYR A 118 2.85 24.10 2.25
C TYR A 118 4.22 24.09 2.91
N GLU A 119 5.21 24.79 2.36
CA GLU A 119 6.63 24.69 2.69
C GLU A 119 6.92 24.80 4.17
N ASP A 120 6.35 25.79 4.87
CA ASP A 120 6.60 26.03 6.30
C ASP A 120 5.46 25.59 7.21
N THR A 121 4.44 24.92 6.66
CA THR A 121 3.25 24.50 7.43
C THR A 121 3.48 23.20 8.20
N ALA A 122 2.69 22.98 9.25
CA ALA A 122 2.70 21.70 9.97
C ALA A 122 2.32 20.52 9.04
N VAL A 123 1.39 20.73 8.11
CA VAL A 123 1.02 19.75 7.09
C VAL A 123 2.20 19.45 6.18
N GLY A 124 2.91 20.47 5.68
CA GLY A 124 4.08 20.28 4.83
C GLY A 124 5.17 19.46 5.52
N LYS A 125 5.46 19.76 6.79
CA LYS A 125 6.41 18.98 7.60
C LYS A 125 5.97 17.52 7.79
N CYS A 126 4.68 17.27 8.01
CA CYS A 126 4.12 15.93 8.08
C CYS A 126 4.28 15.19 6.77
N VAL A 127 3.92 15.83 5.66
CA VAL A 127 4.05 15.29 4.29
C VAL A 127 5.51 14.91 3.98
N LEU A 128 6.46 15.79 4.25
CA LEU A 128 7.88 15.51 4.03
C LEU A 128 8.36 14.31 4.85
N ARG A 129 7.91 14.19 6.11
CA ARG A 129 8.23 13.03 6.95
C ARG A 129 7.62 11.73 6.41
N ALA A 130 6.39 11.77 5.91
CA ALA A 130 5.73 10.60 5.33
C ALA A 130 6.40 10.18 4.02
N MET A 131 6.62 11.12 3.13
CA MET A 131 7.23 10.90 1.81
C MET A 131 8.73 10.52 1.91
N GLY A 132 9.46 11.08 2.88
CA GLY A 132 10.87 10.80 3.11
C GLY A 132 11.17 9.37 3.59
N ARG A 133 10.14 8.59 3.93
CA ARG A 133 10.27 7.16 4.26
C ARG A 133 10.25 6.25 3.03
N ALA A 134 10.02 6.79 1.84
CA ALA A 134 10.07 6.02 0.61
C ALA A 134 11.50 5.46 0.42
N HIS A 135 11.57 4.20 -0.01
CA HIS A 135 12.83 3.51 -0.24
C HIS A 135 12.74 2.71 -1.53
N VAL A 136 13.77 2.80 -2.35
CA VAL A 136 13.90 2.03 -3.59
C VAL A 136 15.12 1.13 -3.53
N PRO A 137 15.22 0.08 -4.36
CA PRO A 137 16.44 -0.68 -4.47
C PRO A 137 17.64 0.20 -4.80
N ALA A 138 18.82 -0.15 -4.29
CA ALA A 138 20.05 0.55 -4.64
C ALA A 138 20.28 0.50 -6.16
N PHE A 139 20.67 1.62 -6.74
CA PHE A 139 20.84 1.76 -8.20
C PHE A 139 22.20 2.37 -8.55
N SER A 140 22.63 2.15 -9.80
CA SER A 140 23.86 2.71 -10.33
C SER A 140 23.61 4.13 -10.89
N GLY A 141 24.61 4.95 -10.86
CA GLY A 141 24.55 6.31 -11.40
C GLY A 141 24.43 7.41 -10.35
N SER A 142 23.97 8.57 -10.77
CA SER A 142 23.77 9.75 -9.91
C SER A 142 22.42 9.72 -9.21
N ALA A 143 22.30 10.51 -8.15
CA ALA A 143 21.02 10.73 -7.46
C ALA A 143 19.90 11.14 -8.44
N VAL A 144 18.71 10.60 -8.24
CA VAL A 144 17.53 10.84 -9.09
C VAL A 144 16.50 11.65 -8.32
N THR A 145 16.01 12.74 -8.95
CA THR A 145 14.95 13.56 -8.38
C THR A 145 13.63 13.28 -9.06
N VAL A 146 12.61 12.93 -8.26
CA VAL A 146 11.24 12.68 -8.71
C VAL A 146 10.27 13.67 -8.07
N LYS A 147 9.19 13.98 -8.78
CA LYS A 147 8.13 14.89 -8.31
C LYS A 147 6.82 14.12 -8.16
N LYS A 148 6.12 14.35 -7.06
CA LYS A 148 4.82 13.75 -6.78
C LYS A 148 3.79 14.81 -6.40
N GLY A 149 2.63 14.78 -7.06
CA GLY A 149 1.45 15.55 -6.67
C GLY A 149 0.64 14.80 -5.61
N LEU A 150 0.19 15.51 -4.60
CA LEU A 150 -0.74 15.06 -3.55
C LEU A 150 -1.98 15.96 -3.60
N SER A 151 -3.14 15.43 -3.23
CA SER A 151 -4.40 16.19 -3.16
C SER A 151 -5.22 15.76 -1.95
N TRP A 152 -5.80 16.73 -1.23
CA TRP A 152 -6.71 16.56 -0.10
C TRP A 152 -7.76 17.66 0.02
#